data_fd0932b9af97ba2d729c4324f3b5072c
#
_entry.id   fd0932b9af97ba2d729c4324f3b5072c
#
_cell.length_a   1.000
_cell.length_b   1.000
_cell.length_c   1.000
_cell.angle_alpha   90.00
_cell.angle_beta   90.00
_cell.angle_gamma   90.00
#
_symmetry.space_group_name_H-M   'P 1'
#
loop_
_entity.id
_entity.type
_entity.pdbx_description
1 polymer ?
#
loop_
_entity_poly.entity_id
_entity_poly.type
_entity_poly.pdbx_seq_one_letter_code
_entity_poly.pdbx_strand_id
1 'polypeptide(L)'
;MRSFLILVVLFFVSMPTMARDVSVADVPSLLQAIKVAKPADRIVLQPGRYRLKKILITRPGAANAPITLTALNPAQTRIETDATELFKLDAPYWVFENLDIRGGKNAHHAFHIVGRADNAVLRGNHIVGFHASVKGNPQKKLSPDNVVITGNAFYNEAPRETAEPVTLIDVVGGDNWRITKNFIADFSKGGGDGISYGAFLKGGGKGGLFERNLVMCEWRHKGRRRVGLSFGGGGTFRCMGPDCPLEHQKGVMRNNVIINCPEAPGAYINRSRDIGVYHNTIFKSWGVMLRFKDTFATVQNNIMSGAVSLRQEAEVKSDDNIQTGYAFAAYSPGAIRKLKERVSDYDAKFSNWIEKADVMKMHSTMDGFANWLGRSSIGRGDEVLQSLFHNPGMADFSLQKGVAPPTVPYDHGAVKTDFCGRARGKAIFPGAIDFSTGPCDVLALRNRILDRFGVGY
;
A
#
# COMPACT_ATOMS: atom_id res chain seq x y z
N MET A 1 -60.55 -39.78 18.85
CA MET A 1 -59.91 -39.50 17.53
C MET A 1 -58.79 -38.52 17.78
N ARG A 2 -57.56 -39.00 17.71
CA ARG A 2 -56.33 -38.16 17.84
C ARG A 2 -55.78 -37.92 16.45
N SER A 3 -55.87 -36.64 15.98
CA SER A 3 -55.30 -36.23 14.69
C SER A 3 -53.77 -36.07 14.82
N PHE A 4 -53.01 -36.86 14.10
CA PHE A 4 -51.57 -36.73 13.96
C PHE A 4 -51.28 -35.68 12.87
N LEU A 5 -50.71 -34.56 13.29
CA LEU A 5 -50.20 -33.53 12.33
C LEU A 5 -48.80 -33.96 11.88
N ILE A 6 -48.64 -34.38 10.60
CA ILE A 6 -47.36 -34.70 10.00
C ILE A 6 -46.73 -33.37 9.54
N LEU A 7 -45.66 -32.97 10.24
CA LEU A 7 -44.86 -31.83 9.86
C LEU A 7 -43.85 -32.26 8.75
N VAL A 8 -44.14 -31.89 7.50
CA VAL A 8 -43.21 -32.13 6.37
C VAL A 8 -42.11 -31.02 6.41
N VAL A 9 -40.94 -31.37 6.89
CA VAL A 9 -39.74 -30.49 6.81
C VAL A 9 -39.14 -30.66 5.42
N LEU A 10 -39.39 -29.65 4.57
CA LEU A 10 -38.70 -29.56 3.26
C LEU A 10 -37.24 -29.11 3.47
N PHE A 11 -36.33 -30.07 3.37
CA PHE A 11 -34.90 -29.79 3.22
C PHE A 11 -34.64 -29.19 1.83
N PHE A 12 -34.43 -27.87 1.76
CA PHE A 12 -33.85 -27.25 0.58
C PHE A 12 -32.36 -27.69 0.49
N VAL A 13 -32.09 -28.73 -0.25
CA VAL A 13 -30.72 -29.06 -0.67
C VAL A 13 -30.32 -27.98 -1.67
N SER A 14 -29.52 -27.01 -1.25
CA SER A 14 -28.87 -26.06 -2.16
C SER A 14 -27.89 -26.86 -3.02
N MET A 15 -28.27 -27.15 -4.26
CA MET A 15 -27.35 -27.73 -5.24
C MET A 15 -26.18 -26.76 -5.45
N PRO A 16 -24.92 -27.23 -5.41
CA PRO A 16 -23.79 -26.38 -5.73
C PRO A 16 -23.98 -25.83 -7.14
N THR A 17 -24.01 -24.51 -7.29
CA THR A 17 -24.01 -23.84 -8.58
C THR A 17 -22.70 -24.21 -9.28
N MET A 18 -22.73 -25.01 -10.33
CA MET A 18 -21.53 -25.35 -11.11
C MET A 18 -20.99 -24.08 -11.77
N ALA A 19 -19.69 -23.84 -11.61
CA ALA A 19 -19.02 -22.76 -12.32
C ALA A 19 -19.18 -22.93 -13.83
N ARG A 20 -19.64 -21.87 -14.51
CA ARG A 20 -19.83 -21.86 -15.98
C ARG A 20 -18.79 -20.93 -16.59
N ASP A 21 -17.94 -21.47 -17.46
CA ASP A 21 -17.03 -20.66 -18.27
C ASP A 21 -17.77 -20.01 -19.43
N VAL A 22 -17.74 -18.68 -19.46
CA VAL A 22 -18.29 -17.84 -20.55
C VAL A 22 -17.12 -17.29 -21.35
N SER A 23 -16.77 -17.93 -22.44
CA SER A 23 -15.69 -17.50 -23.34
C SER A 23 -16.11 -16.25 -24.13
N VAL A 24 -15.25 -15.22 -24.15
CA VAL A 24 -15.48 -13.96 -24.86
C VAL A 24 -14.25 -13.61 -25.68
N ALA A 25 -14.46 -13.28 -26.97
CA ALA A 25 -13.38 -13.00 -27.92
C ALA A 25 -13.34 -11.54 -28.41
N ASP A 26 -14.35 -10.75 -28.07
CA ASP A 26 -14.47 -9.35 -28.51
C ASP A 26 -15.17 -8.49 -27.45
N VAL A 27 -15.20 -7.17 -27.67
CA VAL A 27 -15.82 -6.22 -26.77
C VAL A 27 -17.35 -6.41 -26.66
N PRO A 28 -18.13 -6.58 -27.72
CA PRO A 28 -19.56 -6.82 -27.62
C PRO A 28 -19.92 -8.04 -26.79
N SER A 29 -19.26 -9.18 -27.00
CA SER A 29 -19.49 -10.40 -26.21
C SER A 29 -19.10 -10.23 -24.74
N LEU A 30 -18.02 -9.50 -24.44
CA LEU A 30 -17.63 -9.15 -23.07
C LEU A 30 -18.69 -8.30 -22.36
N LEU A 31 -19.17 -7.24 -23.01
CA LEU A 31 -20.21 -6.37 -22.45
C LEU A 31 -21.51 -7.14 -22.20
N GLN A 32 -21.89 -8.01 -23.13
CA GLN A 32 -23.07 -8.86 -22.96
C GLN A 32 -22.87 -9.85 -21.80
N ALA A 33 -21.70 -10.51 -21.72
CA ALA A 33 -21.41 -11.44 -20.63
C ALA A 33 -21.50 -10.76 -19.26
N ILE A 34 -20.90 -9.58 -19.08
CA ILE A 34 -20.99 -8.80 -17.83
C ILE A 34 -22.45 -8.42 -17.52
N LYS A 35 -23.22 -8.00 -18.51
CA LYS A 35 -24.63 -7.57 -18.35
C LYS A 35 -25.53 -8.69 -17.84
N VAL A 36 -25.30 -9.93 -18.28
CA VAL A 36 -26.15 -11.08 -17.94
C VAL A 36 -25.51 -12.03 -16.92
N ALA A 37 -24.34 -11.68 -16.38
CA ALA A 37 -23.59 -12.51 -15.45
C ALA A 37 -24.45 -12.97 -14.25
N LYS A 38 -24.24 -14.21 -13.84
CA LYS A 38 -24.90 -14.85 -12.69
C LYS A 38 -23.84 -15.32 -11.70
N PRO A 39 -24.20 -15.53 -10.42
CA PRO A 39 -23.28 -16.15 -9.47
C PRO A 39 -22.64 -17.43 -10.02
N ALA A 40 -21.35 -17.63 -9.74
CA ALA A 40 -20.47 -18.69 -10.27
C ALA A 40 -20.05 -18.55 -11.75
N ASP A 41 -20.54 -17.60 -12.52
CA ASP A 41 -20.04 -17.40 -13.88
C ASP A 41 -18.57 -16.95 -13.87
N ARG A 42 -17.78 -17.55 -14.77
CA ARG A 42 -16.39 -17.19 -15.02
C ARG A 42 -16.28 -16.69 -16.45
N ILE A 43 -16.18 -15.38 -16.62
CA ILE A 43 -16.02 -14.69 -17.91
C ILE A 43 -14.54 -14.77 -18.31
N VAL A 44 -14.24 -15.48 -19.40
CA VAL A 44 -12.87 -15.79 -19.81
C VAL A 44 -12.55 -15.05 -21.11
N LEU A 45 -11.67 -14.04 -21.03
CA LEU A 45 -11.18 -13.30 -22.18
C LEU A 45 -10.24 -14.20 -23.02
N GLN A 46 -10.55 -14.37 -24.29
CA GLN A 46 -9.65 -14.99 -25.25
C GLN A 46 -8.47 -14.06 -25.59
N PRO A 47 -7.34 -14.57 -26.09
CA PRO A 47 -6.23 -13.74 -26.53
C PRO A 47 -6.67 -12.64 -27.47
N GLY A 48 -6.21 -11.40 -27.22
CA GLY A 48 -6.61 -10.25 -28.02
C GLY A 48 -6.48 -8.92 -27.29
N ARG A 49 -6.83 -7.84 -27.99
CA ARG A 49 -6.87 -6.47 -27.45
C ARG A 49 -8.30 -5.98 -27.32
N TYR A 50 -8.68 -5.62 -26.09
CA TYR A 50 -10.00 -5.15 -25.74
C TYR A 50 -9.95 -3.66 -25.42
N ARG A 51 -10.34 -2.81 -26.38
CA ARG A 51 -10.43 -1.36 -26.15
C ARG A 51 -11.77 -1.02 -25.53
N LEU A 52 -11.74 -0.70 -24.24
CA LEU A 52 -12.94 -0.53 -23.44
C LEU A 52 -13.17 0.93 -23.07
N LYS A 53 -14.43 1.33 -23.06
CA LYS A 53 -14.93 2.52 -22.36
C LYS A 53 -15.37 2.12 -20.95
N LYS A 54 -15.95 3.07 -20.20
CA LYS A 54 -16.51 2.81 -18.88
C LYS A 54 -17.55 1.69 -18.89
N ILE A 55 -17.37 0.74 -17.97
CA ILE A 55 -18.30 -0.37 -17.73
C ILE A 55 -18.84 -0.25 -16.30
N LEU A 56 -20.17 -0.17 -16.18
CA LEU A 56 -20.85 -0.21 -14.89
C LEU A 56 -21.25 -1.66 -14.58
N ILE A 57 -20.78 -2.16 -13.43
CA ILE A 57 -21.04 -3.52 -12.96
C ILE A 57 -21.98 -3.46 -11.76
N THR A 58 -23.18 -4.00 -11.91
CA THR A 58 -24.24 -3.99 -10.89
C THR A 58 -24.82 -5.37 -10.58
N ARG A 59 -24.41 -6.42 -11.30
CA ARG A 59 -24.83 -7.80 -11.06
C ARG A 59 -24.07 -8.37 -9.89
N PRO A 60 -24.72 -8.81 -8.80
CA PRO A 60 -24.01 -9.40 -7.68
C PRO A 60 -23.60 -10.83 -7.94
N GLY A 61 -22.41 -11.19 -7.49
CA GLY A 61 -22.04 -12.57 -7.19
C GLY A 61 -22.64 -13.01 -5.84
N ALA A 62 -22.18 -14.13 -5.33
CA ALA A 62 -22.53 -14.63 -4.00
C ALA A 62 -21.26 -15.11 -3.26
N ALA A 63 -21.32 -15.22 -1.94
CA ALA A 63 -20.16 -15.57 -1.10
C ALA A 63 -19.47 -16.86 -1.55
N ASN A 64 -20.24 -17.90 -1.88
CA ASN A 64 -19.73 -19.19 -2.34
C ASN A 64 -19.74 -19.34 -3.87
N ALA A 65 -20.12 -18.29 -4.59
CA ALA A 65 -20.29 -18.29 -6.05
C ALA A 65 -19.97 -16.90 -6.61
N PRO A 66 -18.72 -16.39 -6.47
CA PRO A 66 -18.36 -15.11 -7.02
C PRO A 66 -18.44 -15.11 -8.56
N ILE A 67 -18.65 -13.94 -9.15
CA ILE A 67 -18.51 -13.76 -10.58
C ILE A 67 -17.04 -13.40 -10.85
N THR A 68 -16.41 -14.10 -11.79
CA THR A 68 -15.00 -13.89 -12.11
C THR A 68 -14.82 -13.35 -13.52
N LEU A 69 -13.99 -12.31 -13.69
CA LEU A 69 -13.44 -11.89 -14.98
C LEU A 69 -11.95 -12.22 -15.01
N THR A 70 -11.54 -13.00 -15.99
CA THR A 70 -10.15 -13.45 -16.14
C THR A 70 -9.71 -13.53 -17.59
N ALA A 71 -8.40 -13.57 -17.85
CA ALA A 71 -7.85 -13.84 -19.16
C ALA A 71 -7.42 -15.31 -19.28
N LEU A 72 -7.68 -15.95 -20.43
CA LEU A 72 -7.21 -17.30 -20.71
C LEU A 72 -5.68 -17.34 -20.80
N ASN A 73 -5.11 -16.38 -21.51
CA ASN A 73 -3.66 -16.19 -21.62
C ASN A 73 -3.30 -14.73 -21.29
N PRO A 74 -2.87 -14.43 -20.07
CA PRO A 74 -2.58 -13.06 -19.63
C PRO A 74 -1.52 -12.35 -20.49
N ALA A 75 -0.50 -13.05 -20.99
CA ALA A 75 0.56 -12.46 -21.81
C ALA A 75 0.08 -12.05 -23.22
N GLN A 76 -1.01 -12.63 -23.70
CA GLN A 76 -1.59 -12.39 -25.01
C GLN A 76 -2.91 -11.60 -24.96
N THR A 77 -3.36 -11.23 -23.76
CA THR A 77 -4.66 -10.56 -23.56
C THR A 77 -4.46 -9.21 -22.91
N ARG A 78 -4.92 -8.14 -23.58
CA ARG A 78 -4.75 -6.79 -23.07
C ARG A 78 -6.04 -6.01 -23.10
N ILE A 79 -6.37 -5.37 -21.99
CA ILE A 79 -7.43 -4.38 -21.87
C ILE A 79 -6.80 -2.99 -21.95
N GLU A 80 -7.30 -2.16 -22.86
CA GLU A 80 -6.84 -0.78 -23.07
C GLU A 80 -8.01 0.19 -22.86
N THR A 81 -7.75 1.32 -22.20
CA THR A 81 -8.74 2.37 -22.01
C THR A 81 -8.12 3.75 -21.94
N ASP A 82 -8.83 4.75 -22.42
CA ASP A 82 -8.56 6.17 -22.16
C ASP A 82 -9.74 6.85 -21.43
N ALA A 83 -10.68 6.05 -20.96
CA ALA A 83 -11.80 6.54 -20.16
C ALA A 83 -11.34 6.92 -18.75
N THR A 84 -11.94 7.96 -18.17
CA THR A 84 -11.68 8.38 -16.78
C THR A 84 -11.87 7.24 -15.78
N GLU A 85 -12.89 6.40 -15.99
CA GLU A 85 -13.14 5.18 -15.21
C GLU A 85 -13.34 3.99 -16.15
N LEU A 86 -12.65 2.87 -15.90
CA LEU A 86 -12.86 1.65 -16.69
C LEU A 86 -13.95 0.78 -16.07
N PHE A 87 -13.69 0.14 -14.93
CA PHE A 87 -14.66 -0.69 -14.23
C PHE A 87 -15.23 0.06 -13.03
N LYS A 88 -16.48 0.51 -13.12
CA LYS A 88 -17.22 1.00 -11.94
C LYS A 88 -18.01 -0.16 -11.34
N LEU A 89 -17.58 -0.65 -10.20
CA LEU A 89 -18.16 -1.78 -9.50
C LEU A 89 -19.07 -1.29 -8.36
N ASP A 90 -20.38 -1.59 -8.45
CA ASP A 90 -21.38 -1.36 -7.40
C ASP A 90 -22.17 -2.67 -7.13
N ALA A 91 -21.42 -3.77 -6.99
CA ALA A 91 -21.99 -5.09 -6.72
C ALA A 91 -20.98 -5.97 -5.98
N PRO A 92 -21.43 -6.78 -5.00
CA PRO A 92 -20.54 -7.61 -4.19
C PRO A 92 -20.08 -8.88 -4.93
N TYR A 93 -19.01 -9.49 -4.38
CA TYR A 93 -18.48 -10.80 -4.78
C TYR A 93 -18.06 -10.90 -6.25
N TRP A 94 -17.32 -9.90 -6.74
CA TRP A 94 -16.61 -9.97 -8.01
C TRP A 94 -15.14 -10.26 -7.80
N VAL A 95 -14.60 -11.11 -8.67
CA VAL A 95 -13.17 -11.41 -8.76
C VAL A 95 -12.65 -10.96 -10.12
N PHE A 96 -11.61 -10.12 -10.10
CA PHE A 96 -10.86 -9.73 -11.30
C PHE A 96 -9.46 -10.30 -11.17
N GLU A 97 -9.08 -11.16 -12.11
CA GLU A 97 -7.79 -11.84 -12.00
C GLU A 97 -7.10 -12.03 -13.35
N ASN A 98 -5.76 -12.05 -13.29
CA ASN A 98 -4.91 -12.32 -14.46
C ASN A 98 -5.16 -11.38 -15.66
N LEU A 99 -5.47 -10.11 -15.40
CA LEU A 99 -5.77 -9.09 -16.42
C LEU A 99 -4.58 -8.16 -16.61
N ASP A 100 -4.17 -7.91 -17.87
CA ASP A 100 -3.28 -6.80 -18.26
C ASP A 100 -4.13 -5.60 -18.64
N ILE A 101 -4.09 -4.53 -17.82
CA ILE A 101 -4.93 -3.33 -17.97
C ILE A 101 -4.04 -2.11 -18.16
N ARG A 102 -4.19 -1.42 -19.30
CA ARG A 102 -3.42 -0.25 -19.68
C ARG A 102 -4.29 0.98 -19.80
N GLY A 103 -3.97 2.01 -19.02
CA GLY A 103 -4.60 3.32 -19.09
C GLY A 103 -3.85 4.26 -20.03
N GLY A 104 -4.59 5.03 -20.81
CA GLY A 104 -4.06 6.13 -21.60
C GLY A 104 -3.89 7.42 -20.80
N LYS A 105 -3.72 8.55 -21.51
CA LYS A 105 -3.46 9.87 -20.89
C LYS A 105 -4.59 10.30 -19.96
N ASN A 106 -5.85 10.06 -20.34
CA ASN A 106 -7.03 10.52 -19.60
C ASN A 106 -7.54 9.50 -18.58
N ALA A 107 -6.88 8.33 -18.44
CA ALA A 107 -7.33 7.27 -17.54
C ALA A 107 -7.02 7.62 -16.08
N HIS A 108 -8.08 7.76 -15.27
CA HIS A 108 -7.94 8.01 -13.82
C HIS A 108 -8.03 6.71 -13.04
N HIS A 109 -9.07 5.88 -13.27
CA HIS A 109 -9.33 4.68 -12.47
C HIS A 109 -9.49 3.43 -13.34
N ALA A 110 -8.66 2.40 -13.11
CA ALA A 110 -8.91 1.07 -13.69
C ALA A 110 -10.10 0.41 -12.98
N PHE A 111 -10.14 0.49 -11.66
CA PHE A 111 -11.25 0.02 -10.84
C PHE A 111 -11.76 1.15 -9.94
N HIS A 112 -13.05 1.47 -10.05
CA HIS A 112 -13.77 2.34 -9.13
C HIS A 112 -14.77 1.48 -8.34
N ILE A 113 -14.38 1.09 -7.13
CA ILE A 113 -15.11 0.19 -6.23
C ILE A 113 -15.97 1.05 -5.30
N VAL A 114 -17.30 0.94 -5.41
CA VAL A 114 -18.20 1.86 -4.72
C VAL A 114 -19.41 1.15 -4.10
N GLY A 115 -20.02 1.79 -3.14
CA GLY A 115 -21.34 1.42 -2.63
C GLY A 115 -21.42 -0.01 -2.12
N ARG A 116 -22.06 -0.90 -2.87
CA ARG A 116 -22.32 -2.29 -2.48
C ARG A 116 -21.27 -3.29 -2.93
N ALA A 117 -20.10 -2.83 -3.33
CA ALA A 117 -19.04 -3.70 -3.87
C ALA A 117 -18.24 -4.45 -2.80
N ASP A 118 -18.94 -4.93 -1.77
CA ASP A 118 -18.31 -5.71 -0.69
C ASP A 118 -17.70 -7.01 -1.20
N ASN A 119 -16.61 -7.42 -0.56
CA ASN A 119 -15.93 -8.68 -0.85
C ASN A 119 -15.42 -8.78 -2.30
N ALA A 120 -15.15 -7.65 -2.95
CA ALA A 120 -14.49 -7.65 -4.24
C ALA A 120 -13.03 -8.10 -4.11
N VAL A 121 -12.55 -8.85 -5.10
CA VAL A 121 -11.17 -9.37 -5.12
C VAL A 121 -10.47 -8.96 -6.40
N LEU A 122 -9.33 -8.29 -6.26
CA LEU A 122 -8.39 -8.03 -7.35
C LEU A 122 -7.12 -8.87 -7.10
N ARG A 123 -6.85 -9.86 -7.95
CA ARG A 123 -5.68 -10.71 -7.73
C ARG A 123 -4.88 -11.01 -8.99
N GLY A 124 -3.56 -10.92 -8.88
CA GLY A 124 -2.65 -11.31 -9.96
C GLY A 124 -2.81 -10.49 -11.24
N ASN A 125 -3.24 -9.22 -11.14
CA ASN A 125 -3.41 -8.34 -12.29
C ASN A 125 -2.17 -7.47 -12.50
N HIS A 126 -2.00 -6.98 -13.72
CA HIS A 126 -1.01 -6.02 -14.13
C HIS A 126 -1.71 -4.74 -14.59
N ILE A 127 -1.54 -3.63 -13.86
CA ILE A 127 -2.33 -2.42 -14.05
C ILE A 127 -1.39 -1.21 -14.14
N VAL A 128 -1.38 -0.55 -15.28
CA VAL A 128 -0.40 0.48 -15.63
C VAL A 128 -1.08 1.71 -16.24
N GLY A 129 -0.59 2.90 -15.92
CA GLY A 129 -0.97 4.13 -16.61
C GLY A 129 -2.21 4.82 -16.03
N PHE A 130 -2.46 4.75 -14.71
CA PHE A 130 -3.61 5.38 -14.06
C PHE A 130 -3.18 6.41 -12.98
N HIS A 131 -4.06 7.38 -12.69
CA HIS A 131 -3.90 8.24 -11.51
C HIS A 131 -4.13 7.45 -10.23
N ALA A 132 -5.24 6.69 -10.18
CA ALA A 132 -5.51 5.70 -9.15
C ALA A 132 -5.94 4.40 -9.82
N SER A 133 -5.07 3.41 -9.85
CA SER A 133 -5.40 2.09 -10.41
C SER A 133 -6.63 1.48 -9.73
N VAL A 134 -6.74 1.69 -8.41
CA VAL A 134 -7.93 1.34 -7.63
C VAL A 134 -8.39 2.55 -6.86
N LYS A 135 -9.66 2.94 -7.07
CA LYS A 135 -10.37 3.95 -6.28
C LYS A 135 -11.48 3.28 -5.49
N GLY A 136 -11.46 3.41 -4.16
CA GLY A 136 -12.54 2.99 -3.27
C GLY A 136 -13.20 4.20 -2.64
N ASN A 137 -14.54 4.33 -2.69
CA ASN A 137 -15.24 5.36 -1.95
C ASN A 137 -16.73 5.07 -1.76
N PRO A 138 -17.37 5.71 -0.78
CA PRO A 138 -18.80 5.55 -0.56
C PRO A 138 -19.64 5.98 -1.75
N GLN A 139 -20.75 5.29 -1.96
CA GLN A 139 -21.83 5.70 -2.85
C GLN A 139 -23.17 5.51 -2.12
N LYS A 140 -24.04 6.51 -2.10
CA LYS A 140 -25.33 6.47 -1.39
C LYS A 140 -25.21 6.05 0.09
N LYS A 141 -24.18 6.58 0.79
CA LYS A 141 -23.83 6.27 2.20
C LYS A 141 -23.39 4.83 2.48
N LEU A 142 -23.20 4.00 1.47
CA LEU A 142 -22.62 2.67 1.59
C LEU A 142 -21.16 2.73 1.18
N SER A 143 -20.30 2.11 1.95
CA SER A 143 -18.87 1.94 1.64
C SER A 143 -18.59 0.47 1.32
N PRO A 144 -17.77 0.17 0.32
CA PRO A 144 -17.41 -1.22 0.04
C PRO A 144 -16.46 -1.76 1.12
N ASP A 145 -16.83 -2.87 1.74
CA ASP A 145 -16.08 -3.51 2.82
C ASP A 145 -15.43 -4.83 2.38
N ASN A 146 -14.42 -5.28 3.15
CA ASN A 146 -13.75 -6.57 2.98
C ASN A 146 -13.12 -6.78 1.59
N VAL A 147 -12.70 -5.72 0.92
CA VAL A 147 -12.06 -5.80 -0.40
C VAL A 147 -10.64 -6.36 -0.27
N VAL A 148 -10.28 -7.28 -1.17
CA VAL A 148 -8.97 -7.91 -1.21
C VAL A 148 -8.23 -7.53 -2.48
N ILE A 149 -7.04 -6.92 -2.34
CA ILE A 149 -6.14 -6.56 -3.44
C ILE A 149 -4.83 -7.32 -3.20
N THR A 150 -4.58 -8.38 -3.97
CA THR A 150 -3.46 -9.28 -3.68
C THR A 150 -2.70 -9.73 -4.92
N GLY A 151 -1.36 -9.70 -4.85
CA GLY A 151 -0.50 -10.25 -5.91
C GLY A 151 -0.60 -9.49 -7.23
N ASN A 152 -0.94 -8.19 -7.21
CA ASN A 152 -1.01 -7.36 -8.39
C ASN A 152 0.27 -6.53 -8.57
N ALA A 153 0.53 -6.07 -9.81
CA ALA A 153 1.50 -5.03 -10.10
C ALA A 153 0.77 -3.74 -10.49
N PHE A 154 1.15 -2.64 -9.82
CA PHE A 154 0.64 -1.29 -10.06
C PHE A 154 1.82 -0.33 -10.26
N TYR A 155 1.87 0.35 -11.42
CA TYR A 155 2.87 1.39 -11.65
C TYR A 155 2.50 2.29 -12.85
N ASN A 156 3.24 3.39 -13.01
CA ASN A 156 3.21 4.22 -14.20
C ASN A 156 4.58 4.20 -14.89
N GLU A 157 4.61 4.08 -16.22
CA GLU A 157 5.87 4.02 -16.99
C GLU A 157 6.57 5.38 -17.04
N ALA A 158 5.81 6.47 -16.83
CA ALA A 158 6.29 7.85 -16.70
C ALA A 158 5.45 8.59 -15.65
N PRO A 159 5.93 9.75 -15.13
CA PRO A 159 5.12 10.62 -14.30
C PRO A 159 3.81 10.99 -14.99
N ARG A 160 2.70 10.99 -14.25
CA ARG A 160 1.42 11.45 -14.81
C ARG A 160 1.44 12.96 -14.97
N GLU A 161 1.19 13.43 -16.19
CA GLU A 161 1.13 14.86 -16.54
C GLU A 161 -0.17 15.49 -16.01
N THR A 162 -0.24 15.65 -14.68
CA THR A 162 -1.43 16.16 -13.98
C THR A 162 -1.06 16.84 -12.67
N ALA A 163 -1.91 17.79 -12.25
CA ALA A 163 -1.95 18.35 -10.90
C ALA A 163 -2.88 17.56 -9.96
N GLU A 164 -3.76 16.72 -10.51
CA GLU A 164 -4.68 15.88 -9.75
C GLU A 164 -3.93 14.86 -8.87
N PRO A 165 -4.54 14.35 -7.80
CA PRO A 165 -3.93 13.33 -6.97
C PRO A 165 -3.53 12.07 -7.76
N VAL A 166 -2.30 11.61 -7.57
CA VAL A 166 -1.83 10.30 -8.05
C VAL A 166 -1.59 9.42 -6.85
N THR A 167 -2.44 8.40 -6.70
CA THR A 167 -2.39 7.41 -5.63
C THR A 167 -2.85 6.08 -6.18
N LEU A 168 -1.93 5.11 -6.36
CA LEU A 168 -2.27 3.89 -7.11
C LEU A 168 -3.39 3.08 -6.46
N ILE A 169 -3.47 3.06 -5.11
CA ILE A 169 -4.60 2.48 -4.37
C ILE A 169 -5.13 3.56 -3.44
N ASP A 170 -6.21 4.21 -3.85
CA ASP A 170 -6.84 5.36 -3.20
C ASP A 170 -8.19 4.95 -2.60
N VAL A 171 -8.22 4.68 -1.30
CA VAL A 171 -9.45 4.24 -0.61
C VAL A 171 -9.90 5.30 0.38
N VAL A 172 -11.14 5.75 0.20
CA VAL A 172 -11.84 6.69 1.08
C VAL A 172 -13.09 6.02 1.65
N GLY A 173 -13.01 5.56 2.90
CA GLY A 173 -14.06 4.76 3.55
C GLY A 173 -14.02 3.28 3.20
N GLY A 174 -14.72 2.48 3.99
CA GLY A 174 -14.71 1.01 3.89
C GLY A 174 -13.82 0.33 4.92
N ASP A 175 -14.32 -0.76 5.44
CA ASP A 175 -13.68 -1.51 6.51
C ASP A 175 -12.98 -2.77 5.97
N ASN A 176 -11.95 -3.22 6.70
CA ASN A 176 -11.25 -4.50 6.47
C ASN A 176 -10.64 -4.68 5.08
N TRP A 177 -10.23 -3.61 4.41
CA TRP A 177 -9.50 -3.73 3.16
C TRP A 177 -8.15 -4.41 3.38
N ARG A 178 -7.83 -5.41 2.55
CA ARG A 178 -6.60 -6.19 2.62
C ARG A 178 -5.77 -5.97 1.36
N ILE A 179 -4.68 -5.21 1.49
CA ILE A 179 -3.74 -4.90 0.41
C ILE A 179 -2.47 -5.71 0.67
N THR A 180 -2.30 -6.83 -0.04
CA THR A 180 -1.28 -7.82 0.32
C THR A 180 -0.51 -8.33 -0.89
N LYS A 181 0.80 -8.57 -0.73
CA LYS A 181 1.64 -9.20 -1.76
C LYS A 181 1.60 -8.49 -3.12
N ASN A 182 1.41 -7.17 -3.14
CA ASN A 182 1.43 -6.40 -4.37
C ASN A 182 2.81 -5.80 -4.62
N PHE A 183 3.12 -5.59 -5.90
CA PHE A 183 4.19 -4.71 -6.35
C PHE A 183 3.58 -3.35 -6.68
N ILE A 184 4.04 -2.30 -6.02
CA ILE A 184 3.53 -0.92 -6.15
C ILE A 184 4.72 -0.01 -6.44
N ALA A 185 4.76 0.63 -7.61
CA ALA A 185 5.92 1.43 -7.98
C ALA A 185 5.58 2.67 -8.83
N ASP A 186 6.54 3.58 -8.96
CA ASP A 186 6.52 4.66 -9.94
C ASP A 186 5.23 5.49 -9.99
N PHE A 187 4.76 5.92 -8.84
CA PHE A 187 3.55 6.73 -8.68
C PHE A 187 3.91 8.22 -8.50
N SER A 188 4.12 8.96 -9.57
CA SER A 188 4.37 10.39 -9.46
C SER A 188 3.49 11.22 -10.39
N LYS A 189 3.28 12.48 -10.01
CA LYS A 189 2.60 13.50 -10.79
C LYS A 189 3.54 14.65 -11.15
N GLY A 190 3.36 15.22 -12.34
CA GLY A 190 4.19 16.31 -12.85
C GLY A 190 3.86 17.66 -12.26
N GLY A 191 2.62 17.89 -11.80
CA GLY A 191 2.10 19.18 -11.36
C GLY A 191 1.61 19.23 -9.92
N GLY A 192 0.97 20.35 -9.56
CA GLY A 192 0.35 20.59 -8.25
C GLY A 192 1.38 20.64 -7.11
N ASP A 193 1.03 20.07 -5.95
CA ASP A 193 1.91 19.99 -4.78
C ASP A 193 3.06 18.97 -4.93
N GLY A 194 3.07 18.19 -6.03
CA GLY A 194 4.06 17.18 -6.32
C GLY A 194 4.03 15.97 -5.38
N ILE A 195 3.01 15.84 -4.51
CA ILE A 195 2.90 14.73 -3.55
C ILE A 195 2.04 13.63 -4.14
N SER A 196 2.53 12.39 -4.08
CA SER A 196 1.85 11.18 -4.54
C SER A 196 1.97 10.07 -3.51
N TYR A 197 1.09 9.06 -3.59
CA TYR A 197 1.08 7.93 -2.66
C TYR A 197 1.08 6.61 -3.43
N GLY A 198 1.79 5.61 -2.90
CA GLY A 198 1.64 4.23 -3.38
C GLY A 198 0.25 3.70 -3.06
N ALA A 199 -0.12 3.74 -1.78
CA ALA A 199 -1.46 3.39 -1.32
C ALA A 199 -1.83 4.14 -0.05
N PHE A 200 -3.12 4.46 0.13
CA PHE A 200 -3.66 4.87 1.42
C PHE A 200 -5.07 4.30 1.69
N LEU A 201 -5.36 4.14 2.99
CA LEU A 201 -6.70 3.87 3.51
C LEU A 201 -7.08 5.04 4.42
N LYS A 202 -8.16 5.76 4.10
CA LYS A 202 -8.63 6.95 4.81
C LYS A 202 -10.15 7.07 4.83
N GLY A 203 -10.67 8.18 5.37
CA GLY A 203 -12.10 8.52 5.30
C GLY A 203 -12.97 7.78 6.31
N GLY A 204 -12.42 7.43 7.47
CA GLY A 204 -13.14 6.82 8.59
C GLY A 204 -13.21 5.29 8.58
N GLY A 205 -12.50 4.61 7.66
CA GLY A 205 -12.44 3.15 7.62
C GLY A 205 -11.65 2.55 8.78
N LYS A 206 -11.80 1.25 9.02
CA LYS A 206 -11.08 0.51 10.08
C LYS A 206 -10.70 -0.91 9.68
N GLY A 207 -9.77 -1.49 10.42
CA GLY A 207 -9.32 -2.88 10.23
C GLY A 207 -8.51 -3.12 8.95
N GLY A 208 -8.00 -2.06 8.30
CA GLY A 208 -7.20 -2.18 7.07
C GLY A 208 -5.87 -2.90 7.29
N LEU A 209 -5.42 -3.65 6.29
CA LEU A 209 -4.17 -4.39 6.33
C LEU A 209 -3.30 -4.12 5.12
N PHE A 210 -2.08 -3.64 5.33
CA PHE A 210 -0.98 -3.67 4.37
C PHE A 210 0.01 -4.75 4.78
N GLU A 211 0.14 -5.81 3.98
CA GLU A 211 1.01 -6.93 4.33
C GLU A 211 1.80 -7.48 3.15
N ARG A 212 3.12 -7.63 3.33
CA ARG A 212 3.99 -8.29 2.35
C ARG A 212 3.96 -7.64 0.96
N ASN A 213 3.76 -6.31 0.90
CA ASN A 213 3.87 -5.56 -0.33
C ASN A 213 5.32 -5.13 -0.57
N LEU A 214 5.75 -5.16 -1.83
CA LEU A 214 6.97 -4.50 -2.28
C LEU A 214 6.59 -3.15 -2.86
N VAL A 215 6.99 -2.08 -2.19
CA VAL A 215 6.76 -0.70 -2.63
C VAL A 215 8.10 -0.09 -3.04
N MET A 216 8.24 0.25 -4.32
CA MET A 216 9.40 0.94 -4.86
C MET A 216 8.96 2.33 -5.34
N CYS A 217 9.09 3.35 -4.48
CA CYS A 217 8.63 4.70 -4.82
C CYS A 217 9.28 5.22 -6.11
N GLU A 218 10.57 4.93 -6.28
CA GLU A 218 11.35 5.18 -7.50
C GLU A 218 11.92 3.86 -8.01
N TRP A 219 11.36 3.35 -9.09
CA TRP A 219 11.83 2.16 -9.78
C TRP A 219 12.47 2.50 -11.13
N ARG A 220 11.69 3.05 -12.06
CA ARG A 220 12.11 3.42 -13.41
C ARG A 220 12.38 4.92 -13.58
N HIS A 221 11.67 5.73 -12.81
CA HIS A 221 11.85 7.19 -12.84
C HIS A 221 11.93 7.78 -11.42
N LYS A 222 12.61 8.92 -11.32
CA LYS A 222 12.95 9.57 -10.05
C LYS A 222 12.22 10.90 -9.87
N GLY A 223 12.33 11.43 -8.66
CA GLY A 223 11.88 12.77 -8.30
C GLY A 223 10.45 12.85 -7.82
N ARG A 224 10.11 14.02 -7.30
CA ARG A 224 8.86 14.31 -6.63
C ARG A 224 8.68 13.55 -5.29
N ARG A 225 7.77 14.03 -4.49
CA ARG A 225 7.53 13.47 -3.15
C ARG A 225 6.56 12.30 -3.23
N ARG A 226 7.05 11.11 -2.89
CA ARG A 226 6.29 9.85 -3.01
C ARG A 226 6.21 9.16 -1.67
N VAL A 227 5.06 9.23 -1.02
CA VAL A 227 4.77 8.52 0.22
C VAL A 227 4.48 7.04 -0.10
N GLY A 228 5.13 6.11 0.59
CA GLY A 228 4.95 4.69 0.33
C GLY A 228 3.54 4.21 0.65
N LEU A 229 3.27 3.87 1.90
CA LEU A 229 1.97 3.41 2.40
C LEU A 229 1.44 4.37 3.46
N SER A 230 0.11 4.55 3.54
CA SER A 230 -0.48 5.46 4.50
C SER A 230 -1.79 4.94 5.10
N PHE A 231 -1.94 5.12 6.41
CA PHE A 231 -3.24 5.21 7.05
C PHE A 231 -3.56 6.70 7.26
N GLY A 232 -4.66 7.17 6.65
CA GLY A 232 -4.97 8.58 6.49
C GLY A 232 -4.31 9.20 5.26
N GLY A 233 -4.79 10.32 4.81
CA GLY A 233 -4.52 10.85 3.47
C GLY A 233 -3.87 12.21 3.42
N GLY A 234 -2.90 12.56 4.17
CA GLY A 234 -2.01 13.69 3.85
C GLY A 234 -2.58 15.10 3.82
N GLY A 235 -3.75 15.38 4.38
CA GLY A 235 -4.19 16.77 4.56
C GLY A 235 -5.63 17.08 4.23
N THR A 236 -6.30 16.30 3.43
CA THR A 236 -7.75 16.45 3.22
C THR A 236 -8.47 15.47 4.15
N PHE A 237 -9.15 16.02 5.13
CA PHE A 237 -10.02 15.26 5.98
C PHE A 237 -11.38 15.09 5.30
N ARG A 238 -11.74 13.86 4.97
CA ARG A 238 -13.09 13.50 4.55
C ARG A 238 -13.54 12.36 5.44
N CYS A 239 -14.46 12.64 6.31
CA CYS A 239 -15.03 11.65 7.17
C CYS A 239 -16.46 11.31 6.74
N MET A 240 -16.79 10.04 6.72
CA MET A 240 -18.07 9.52 6.25
C MET A 240 -18.83 8.78 7.36
N GLY A 241 -18.32 8.70 8.55
CA GLY A 241 -18.87 7.92 9.65
C GLY A 241 -18.89 8.65 10.99
N PRO A 242 -19.43 8.01 12.04
CA PRO A 242 -19.52 8.59 13.39
C PRO A 242 -18.15 8.78 14.07
N ASP A 243 -17.10 8.10 13.61
CA ASP A 243 -15.76 8.18 14.18
C ASP A 243 -14.92 9.34 13.61
N CYS A 244 -15.56 10.34 13.03
CA CYS A 244 -14.92 11.58 12.66
C CYS A 244 -14.46 12.34 13.90
N PRO A 245 -13.22 12.78 13.96
CA PRO A 245 -12.32 13.16 12.86
C PRO A 245 -11.28 12.13 12.42
N LEU A 246 -11.30 10.89 12.85
CA LEU A 246 -10.26 9.91 12.49
C LEU A 246 -10.37 9.49 11.02
N GLU A 247 -9.22 9.37 10.34
CA GLU A 247 -9.16 8.91 8.96
C GLU A 247 -9.09 7.39 8.83
N HIS A 248 -8.47 6.72 9.83
CA HIS A 248 -8.46 5.25 9.89
C HIS A 248 -8.27 4.76 11.33
N GLN A 249 -8.76 3.56 11.62
CA GLN A 249 -8.63 2.95 12.96
C GLN A 249 -8.24 1.47 12.84
N LYS A 250 -7.53 0.95 13.85
CA LYS A 250 -7.18 -0.47 14.00
C LYS A 250 -6.54 -1.08 12.75
N GLY A 251 -5.78 -0.27 12.00
CA GLY A 251 -5.06 -0.70 10.81
C GLY A 251 -3.72 -1.34 11.16
N VAL A 252 -3.22 -2.22 10.28
CA VAL A 252 -1.92 -2.87 10.44
C VAL A 252 -1.09 -2.76 9.17
N MET A 253 0.17 -2.32 9.31
CA MET A 253 1.23 -2.42 8.29
C MET A 253 2.26 -3.42 8.79
N ARG A 254 2.43 -4.56 8.11
CA ARG A 254 3.41 -5.56 8.54
C ARG A 254 4.09 -6.28 7.38
N ASN A 255 5.34 -6.66 7.60
CA ASN A 255 6.15 -7.39 6.62
C ASN A 255 6.22 -6.72 5.24
N ASN A 256 6.04 -5.40 5.13
CA ASN A 256 6.22 -4.72 3.87
C ASN A 256 7.69 -4.36 3.65
N VAL A 257 8.12 -4.40 2.41
CA VAL A 257 9.39 -3.83 1.96
C VAL A 257 9.08 -2.55 1.20
N ILE A 258 9.55 -1.41 1.73
CA ILE A 258 9.29 -0.08 1.18
C ILE A 258 10.63 0.59 0.92
N ILE A 259 10.92 0.90 -0.34
CA ILE A 259 12.22 1.41 -0.74
C ILE A 259 12.15 2.60 -1.68
N ASN A 260 13.22 3.37 -1.66
CA ASN A 260 13.44 4.48 -2.59
C ASN A 260 12.32 5.54 -2.57
N CYS A 261 11.95 5.99 -1.37
CA CYS A 261 11.07 7.14 -1.14
C CYS A 261 11.88 8.32 -0.56
N PRO A 262 12.88 8.87 -1.28
CA PRO A 262 13.94 9.71 -0.68
C PRO A 262 13.44 11.03 -0.13
N GLU A 263 12.32 11.55 -0.61
CA GLU A 263 11.74 12.84 -0.18
C GLU A 263 10.44 12.69 0.63
N ALA A 264 10.15 11.48 1.14
CA ALA A 264 8.91 11.20 1.83
C ALA A 264 9.03 10.06 2.86
N PRO A 265 8.08 9.92 3.79
CA PRO A 265 7.99 8.75 4.65
C PRO A 265 7.66 7.49 3.82
N GLY A 266 8.29 6.37 4.18
CA GLY A 266 7.91 5.06 3.66
C GLY A 266 6.54 4.64 4.21
N ALA A 267 6.30 4.86 5.50
CA ALA A 267 5.00 4.66 6.16
C ALA A 267 4.52 5.98 6.79
N TYR A 268 3.27 6.35 6.53
CA TYR A 268 2.68 7.59 7.02
C TYR A 268 1.36 7.32 7.75
N ILE A 269 1.25 7.86 8.97
CA ILE A 269 0.08 7.71 9.82
C ILE A 269 -0.46 9.12 10.12
N ASN A 270 -1.70 9.37 9.69
CA ASN A 270 -2.29 10.71 9.72
C ASN A 270 -3.75 10.63 10.22
N ARG A 271 -4.03 11.30 11.36
CA ARG A 271 -5.35 11.23 12.00
C ARG A 271 -5.90 9.81 12.09
N SER A 272 -5.05 8.89 12.50
CA SER A 272 -5.39 7.47 12.58
C SER A 272 -4.97 6.92 13.94
N ARG A 273 -5.80 6.05 14.52
CA ARG A 273 -5.61 5.56 15.89
C ARG A 273 -5.57 4.04 15.94
N ASP A 274 -4.85 3.52 16.92
CA ASP A 274 -4.66 2.08 17.13
C ASP A 274 -4.01 1.39 15.92
N ILE A 275 -3.05 2.06 15.31
CA ILE A 275 -2.33 1.56 14.14
C ILE A 275 -1.12 0.76 14.58
N GLY A 276 -0.98 -0.46 14.03
CA GLY A 276 0.21 -1.29 14.19
C GLY A 276 1.15 -1.17 13.00
N VAL A 277 2.45 -0.92 13.25
CA VAL A 277 3.50 -0.91 12.22
C VAL A 277 4.58 -1.88 12.67
N TYR A 278 4.58 -3.10 12.12
CA TYR A 278 5.37 -4.21 12.63
C TYR A 278 6.23 -4.87 11.57
N HIS A 279 7.48 -5.16 11.87
CA HIS A 279 8.36 -5.95 11.01
C HIS A 279 8.39 -5.47 9.55
N ASN A 280 8.43 -4.16 9.31
CA ASN A 280 8.63 -3.63 7.96
C ASN A 280 10.11 -3.32 7.73
N THR A 281 10.56 -3.47 6.49
CA THR A 281 11.88 -3.02 6.04
C THR A 281 11.70 -1.77 5.19
N ILE A 282 12.27 -0.63 5.62
CA ILE A 282 12.10 0.67 4.99
C ILE A 282 13.49 1.24 4.67
N PHE A 283 13.82 1.38 3.38
CA PHE A 283 15.14 1.83 2.94
C PHE A 283 15.06 3.05 2.01
N LYS A 284 16.00 3.97 2.11
CA LYS A 284 16.00 5.27 1.41
C LYS A 284 14.68 6.02 1.54
N SER A 285 14.31 6.31 2.78
CA SER A 285 13.04 6.97 3.14
C SER A 285 13.20 7.69 4.47
N TRP A 286 12.28 8.59 4.76
CA TRP A 286 12.21 9.23 6.08
C TRP A 286 11.81 8.26 7.22
N GLY A 287 11.52 7.01 6.92
CA GLY A 287 11.07 6.02 7.88
C GLY A 287 9.55 6.05 8.08
N VAL A 288 9.11 6.10 9.34
CA VAL A 288 7.70 6.14 9.77
C VAL A 288 7.36 7.53 10.30
N MET A 289 6.36 8.20 9.75
CA MET A 289 5.92 9.51 10.22
C MET A 289 4.50 9.47 10.74
N LEU A 290 4.31 9.99 11.97
CA LEU A 290 3.00 10.20 12.57
C LEU A 290 2.69 11.69 12.61
N ARG A 291 1.43 12.08 12.33
CA ARG A 291 1.06 13.50 12.26
C ARG A 291 -0.33 13.75 12.83
N PHE A 292 -0.49 14.86 13.56
CA PHE A 292 -1.66 15.36 14.28
C PHE A 292 -1.98 14.65 15.59
N LYS A 293 -2.47 15.42 16.55
CA LYS A 293 -2.73 15.01 17.94
C LYS A 293 -3.66 13.80 18.11
N ASP A 294 -4.54 13.54 17.12
CA ASP A 294 -5.44 12.40 17.16
C ASP A 294 -4.79 11.10 16.65
N THR A 295 -3.51 11.15 16.30
CA THR A 295 -2.78 10.01 15.79
C THR A 295 -2.07 9.25 16.90
N PHE A 296 -2.32 7.94 16.97
CA PHE A 296 -1.60 7.01 17.83
C PHE A 296 -1.25 5.73 17.07
N ALA A 297 -0.01 5.29 17.16
CA ALA A 297 0.44 4.02 16.60
C ALA A 297 1.41 3.28 17.52
N THR A 298 1.46 1.95 17.39
CA THR A 298 2.52 1.10 17.89
C THR A 298 3.48 0.76 16.75
N VAL A 299 4.75 1.11 16.89
CA VAL A 299 5.79 0.93 15.88
C VAL A 299 6.89 0.05 16.44
N GLN A 300 6.97 -1.21 16.03
CA GLN A 300 7.85 -2.21 16.67
C GLN A 300 8.48 -3.17 15.66
N ASN A 301 9.70 -3.63 15.98
CA ASN A 301 10.43 -4.63 15.21
C ASN A 301 10.65 -4.25 13.73
N ASN A 302 10.70 -2.97 13.39
CA ASN A 302 11.01 -2.52 12.05
C ASN A 302 12.52 -2.30 11.87
N ILE A 303 13.02 -2.39 10.65
CA ILE A 303 14.35 -1.92 10.26
C ILE A 303 14.20 -0.80 9.22
N MET A 304 14.81 0.36 9.48
CA MET A 304 14.65 1.51 8.61
C MET A 304 15.89 2.40 8.53
N SER A 305 16.20 2.94 7.35
CA SER A 305 17.26 3.93 7.16
C SER A 305 16.86 5.33 7.63
N GLY A 306 15.57 5.59 7.78
CA GLY A 306 15.01 6.78 8.43
C GLY A 306 14.75 6.53 9.92
N ALA A 307 13.78 7.26 10.47
CA ALA A 307 13.39 7.19 11.87
C ALA A 307 11.87 7.23 12.07
N VAL A 308 11.42 6.91 13.29
CA VAL A 308 10.07 7.24 13.74
C VAL A 308 10.01 8.72 14.08
N SER A 309 9.20 9.49 13.38
CA SER A 309 9.09 10.93 13.52
C SER A 309 7.66 11.38 13.86
N LEU A 310 7.55 12.28 14.84
CA LEU A 310 6.27 12.81 15.30
C LEU A 310 6.12 14.26 14.86
N ARG A 311 4.91 14.63 14.44
CA ARG A 311 4.53 15.98 14.06
C ARG A 311 3.17 16.34 14.64
N GLN A 312 3.02 17.62 15.05
CA GLN A 312 1.74 18.17 15.51
C GLN A 312 1.07 17.31 16.59
N GLU A 313 1.82 17.02 17.64
CA GLU A 313 1.34 16.32 18.86
C GLU A 313 0.86 14.88 18.62
N ALA A 314 1.32 14.21 17.57
CA ALA A 314 1.07 12.79 17.39
C ALA A 314 1.79 11.97 18.46
N GLU A 315 1.21 10.83 18.83
CA GLU A 315 1.71 9.93 19.86
C GLU A 315 2.13 8.58 19.27
N VAL A 316 3.16 7.96 19.87
CA VAL A 316 3.66 6.65 19.46
C VAL A 316 4.13 5.82 20.66
N LYS A 317 3.85 4.51 20.60
CA LYS A 317 4.62 3.51 21.33
C LYS A 317 5.64 2.91 20.37
N SER A 318 6.93 3.15 20.59
CA SER A 318 8.00 2.75 19.67
C SER A 318 9.07 1.97 20.42
N ASP A 319 9.17 0.67 20.12
CA ASP A 319 10.12 -0.24 20.76
C ASP A 319 10.78 -1.17 19.72
N ASP A 320 11.99 -1.65 20.03
CA ASP A 320 12.71 -2.71 19.29
C ASP A 320 12.82 -2.47 17.76
N ASN A 321 12.92 -1.20 17.35
CA ASN A 321 13.19 -0.84 15.97
C ASN A 321 14.68 -0.59 15.75
N ILE A 322 15.21 -1.01 14.61
CA ILE A 322 16.52 -0.56 14.12
C ILE A 322 16.31 0.67 13.24
N GLN A 323 16.80 1.80 13.69
CA GLN A 323 16.72 3.10 13.04
C GLN A 323 18.14 3.62 12.82
N THR A 324 18.53 3.85 11.58
CA THR A 324 19.89 4.33 11.25
C THR A 324 19.92 5.78 10.80
N GLY A 325 18.76 6.43 10.66
CA GLY A 325 18.61 7.83 10.31
C GLY A 325 17.98 8.66 11.44
N TYR A 326 18.03 9.99 11.28
CA TYR A 326 17.42 10.93 12.19
C TYR A 326 16.15 11.53 11.58
N ALA A 327 15.15 11.78 12.41
CA ALA A 327 13.85 12.33 12.01
C ALA A 327 13.93 13.66 11.23
N PHE A 328 15.02 14.43 11.39
CA PHE A 328 15.24 15.72 10.74
C PHE A 328 15.93 15.67 9.39
N ALA A 329 16.45 14.51 8.97
CA ALA A 329 17.07 14.32 7.64
C ALA A 329 16.06 14.50 6.47
N ALA A 330 14.84 14.80 6.78
CA ALA A 330 13.67 14.76 5.91
C ALA A 330 13.37 16.05 5.15
N TYR A 331 14.27 17.01 5.10
CA TYR A 331 14.03 18.27 4.37
C TYR A 331 14.76 18.29 3.04
N SER A 332 14.04 18.66 1.97
CA SER A 332 14.63 18.86 0.65
C SER A 332 15.74 19.91 0.70
N PRO A 333 16.73 19.89 -0.22
CA PRO A 333 17.77 20.92 -0.29
C PRO A 333 17.23 22.37 -0.27
N GLY A 334 16.07 22.61 -0.87
CA GLY A 334 15.40 23.91 -0.83
C GLY A 334 14.82 24.27 0.54
N ALA A 335 14.30 23.30 1.29
CA ALA A 335 13.84 23.51 2.66
C ALA A 335 15.02 23.71 3.63
N ILE A 336 16.14 23.00 3.41
CA ILE A 336 17.39 23.19 4.14
C ILE A 336 17.94 24.59 3.92
N ARG A 337 17.93 25.10 2.68
CA ARG A 337 18.37 26.49 2.38
C ARG A 337 17.51 27.52 3.11
N LYS A 338 16.18 27.40 3.05
CA LYS A 338 15.25 28.30 3.76
C LYS A 338 15.39 28.24 5.27
N LEU A 339 15.74 27.07 5.82
CA LEU A 339 15.99 26.92 7.25
C LEU A 339 17.33 27.56 7.65
N LYS A 340 18.38 27.41 6.84
CA LYS A 340 19.67 28.10 7.03
C LYS A 340 19.50 29.64 7.00
N GLU A 341 18.73 30.14 6.07
CA GLU A 341 18.39 31.57 5.97
C GLU A 341 17.62 32.06 7.23
N ARG A 342 16.76 31.23 7.82
CA ARG A 342 16.02 31.54 9.05
C ARG A 342 16.86 31.38 10.33
N VAL A 343 17.80 30.46 10.36
CA VAL A 343 18.66 30.19 11.54
C VAL A 343 19.70 31.28 11.69
N SER A 344 20.20 31.90 10.59
CA SER A 344 21.10 33.06 10.67
C SER A 344 20.46 34.28 11.36
N ASP A 345 19.15 34.46 11.26
CA ASP A 345 18.40 35.52 11.93
C ASP A 345 18.00 35.21 13.39
N TYR A 346 18.18 33.97 13.84
CA TYR A 346 17.72 33.47 15.16
C TYR A 346 18.84 33.07 16.14
N ASP A 347 20.11 33.35 15.81
CA ASP A 347 21.28 32.82 16.53
C ASP A 347 21.27 33.13 18.05
N ALA A 348 20.83 34.32 18.44
CA ALA A 348 20.78 34.70 19.85
C ALA A 348 19.61 34.07 20.66
N LYS A 349 18.49 33.75 20.00
CA LYS A 349 17.34 33.11 20.66
C LYS A 349 17.49 31.59 20.72
N PHE A 350 18.22 31.01 19.78
CA PHE A 350 18.48 29.58 19.69
C PHE A 350 19.51 29.14 20.73
N SER A 351 20.55 29.91 20.97
CA SER A 351 21.53 29.70 22.05
C SER A 351 20.88 29.65 23.44
N ASN A 352 19.95 30.60 23.71
CA ASN A 352 19.20 30.65 24.97
C ASN A 352 18.20 29.49 25.16
N TRP A 353 17.71 28.91 24.07
CA TRP A 353 16.81 27.75 24.11
C TRP A 353 17.60 26.43 24.35
N ILE A 354 18.79 26.32 23.79
CA ILE A 354 19.71 25.18 23.99
C ILE A 354 20.18 25.11 25.45
N GLU A 355 20.45 26.23 26.10
CA GLU A 355 20.88 26.26 27.52
C GLU A 355 19.79 25.82 28.51
N LYS A 356 18.51 25.86 28.12
CA LYS A 356 17.36 25.50 28.96
C LYS A 356 16.81 24.10 28.74
N ALA A 357 17.27 23.39 27.73
CA ALA A 357 16.80 22.04 27.40
C ALA A 357 17.76 20.99 27.99
N ASP A 358 17.19 19.91 28.51
CA ASP A 358 17.94 18.80 29.14
C ASP A 358 18.99 18.22 28.16
N VAL A 359 20.24 18.62 28.38
CA VAL A 359 21.39 18.40 27.50
C VAL A 359 21.65 16.91 27.21
N MET A 360 21.26 16.01 28.11
CA MET A 360 21.49 14.56 27.94
C MET A 360 20.51 13.93 26.93
N LYS A 361 19.27 14.40 26.85
CA LYS A 361 18.31 14.01 25.81
C LYS A 361 18.63 14.67 24.45
N MET A 362 19.32 15.81 24.46
CA MET A 362 19.73 16.53 23.26
C MET A 362 21.04 16.03 22.66
N HIS A 363 21.90 15.32 23.40
CA HIS A 363 23.21 14.89 22.88
C HIS A 363 23.06 13.97 21.64
N SER A 364 22.10 13.04 21.64
CA SER A 364 21.78 12.23 20.46
C SER A 364 21.12 13.05 19.33
N THR A 365 20.42 14.14 19.71
CA THR A 365 19.75 15.07 18.78
C THR A 365 20.73 16.14 18.25
N MET A 366 21.71 16.55 19.08
CA MET A 366 22.71 17.55 18.72
C MET A 366 23.82 17.01 17.82
N ASP A 367 24.28 15.78 18.03
CA ASP A 367 25.15 15.10 17.07
C ASP A 367 24.44 14.88 15.73
N GLY A 368 23.16 14.60 15.75
CA GLY A 368 22.31 14.59 14.56
C GLY A 368 22.23 15.97 13.90
N PHE A 369 22.04 17.05 14.67
CA PHE A 369 21.93 18.42 14.19
C PHE A 369 23.27 18.97 13.68
N ALA A 370 24.37 18.74 14.39
CA ALA A 370 25.71 19.15 13.98
C ALA A 370 26.19 18.39 12.72
N ASN A 371 25.87 17.09 12.62
CA ASN A 371 26.11 16.28 11.42
C ASN A 371 25.18 16.68 10.25
N TRP A 372 23.98 17.19 10.54
CA TRP A 372 23.03 17.73 9.60
C TRP A 372 23.48 19.09 9.02
N LEU A 373 24.03 19.97 9.83
CA LEU A 373 24.62 21.24 9.39
C LEU A 373 25.90 21.04 8.56
N GLY A 374 26.63 19.94 8.79
CA GLY A 374 27.92 19.69 8.17
C GLY A 374 27.96 18.68 7.02
N ARG A 375 27.09 17.69 7.01
CA ARG A 375 27.06 16.60 6.00
C ARG A 375 25.69 15.96 6.03
N SER A 376 25.08 15.65 4.87
CA SER A 376 23.75 15.02 4.81
C SER A 376 23.69 13.71 5.61
N SER A 377 23.02 13.75 6.77
CA SER A 377 22.85 12.58 7.64
C SER A 377 21.99 11.47 7.01
N ILE A 378 21.23 11.79 5.96
CA ILE A 378 20.47 10.83 5.15
C ILE A 378 21.40 9.79 4.54
N GLY A 379 22.55 10.20 3.98
CA GLY A 379 23.55 9.30 3.42
C GLY A 379 24.06 8.27 4.41
N ARG A 380 24.29 8.65 5.68
CA ARG A 380 24.82 7.72 6.69
C ARG A 380 23.84 6.64 7.12
N GLY A 381 22.56 6.97 7.26
CA GLY A 381 21.55 5.96 7.61
C GLY A 381 21.37 4.93 6.50
N ASP A 382 21.37 5.38 5.25
CA ASP A 382 21.34 4.50 4.09
C ASP A 382 22.63 3.68 3.98
N GLU A 383 23.81 4.28 4.20
CA GLU A 383 25.12 3.61 4.21
C GLU A 383 25.20 2.49 5.26
N VAL A 384 24.68 2.71 6.48
CA VAL A 384 24.65 1.69 7.52
C VAL A 384 23.81 0.49 7.11
N LEU A 385 22.60 0.69 6.59
CA LEU A 385 21.78 -0.42 6.10
C LEU A 385 22.37 -1.05 4.82
N GLN A 386 23.00 -0.25 3.96
CA GLN A 386 23.69 -0.76 2.78
C GLN A 386 24.89 -1.63 3.14
N SER A 387 25.57 -1.38 4.28
CA SER A 387 26.66 -2.24 4.75
C SER A 387 26.17 -3.61 5.29
N LEU A 388 24.90 -3.72 5.65
CA LEU A 388 24.32 -4.99 6.11
C LEU A 388 23.85 -5.87 4.93
N PHE A 389 23.36 -5.26 3.86
CA PHE A 389 22.66 -5.94 2.77
C PHE A 389 23.38 -5.78 1.44
N HIS A 390 23.19 -6.75 0.55
CA HIS A 390 23.87 -6.81 -0.75
C HIS A 390 23.49 -5.62 -1.66
N ASN A 391 22.20 -5.38 -1.90
CA ASN A 391 21.73 -4.28 -2.72
C ASN A 391 20.29 -3.84 -2.31
N PRO A 392 20.14 -3.23 -1.13
CA PRO A 392 18.82 -2.90 -0.61
C PRO A 392 18.05 -1.87 -1.47
N GLY A 393 18.77 -1.04 -2.23
CA GLY A 393 18.17 -0.10 -3.19
C GLY A 393 17.48 -0.77 -4.37
N MET A 394 17.84 -2.03 -4.65
CA MET A 394 17.21 -2.88 -5.64
C MET A 394 16.38 -4.00 -5.01
N ALA A 395 16.01 -3.85 -3.74
CA ALA A 395 15.27 -4.83 -2.93
C ALA A 395 15.99 -6.18 -2.71
N ASP A 396 17.31 -6.25 -2.90
CA ASP A 396 18.12 -7.38 -2.48
C ASP A 396 18.60 -7.16 -1.04
N PHE A 397 17.86 -7.75 -0.10
CA PHE A 397 18.15 -7.73 1.34
C PHE A 397 18.87 -8.98 1.81
N SER A 398 19.54 -9.73 0.93
CA SER A 398 20.48 -10.76 1.37
C SER A 398 21.62 -10.12 2.16
N LEU A 399 22.05 -10.79 3.25
CA LEU A 399 23.13 -10.27 4.10
C LEU A 399 24.45 -10.32 3.34
N GLN A 400 25.29 -9.32 3.53
CA GLN A 400 26.66 -9.33 3.05
C GLN A 400 27.46 -10.46 3.73
N LYS A 401 28.47 -10.98 3.03
CA LYS A 401 29.31 -12.07 3.52
C LYS A 401 29.97 -11.71 4.86
N GLY A 402 29.76 -12.54 5.88
CA GLY A 402 30.33 -12.35 7.20
C GLY A 402 29.54 -11.39 8.10
N VAL A 403 28.44 -10.83 7.64
CA VAL A 403 27.56 -9.98 8.44
C VAL A 403 26.56 -10.84 9.20
N ALA A 404 26.53 -10.72 10.52
CA ALA A 404 25.48 -11.32 11.33
C ALA A 404 24.18 -10.56 11.18
N PRO A 405 23.02 -11.25 11.09
CA PRO A 405 21.74 -10.58 11.02
C PRO A 405 21.46 -9.83 12.33
N PRO A 406 20.93 -8.59 12.25
CA PRO A 406 20.58 -7.84 13.45
C PRO A 406 19.41 -8.52 14.17
N THR A 407 19.50 -8.64 15.49
CA THR A 407 18.45 -9.18 16.36
C THR A 407 17.95 -8.14 17.35
N VAL A 408 16.74 -8.31 17.85
CA VAL A 408 16.15 -7.50 18.91
C VAL A 408 15.70 -8.41 20.06
N PRO A 409 15.67 -7.90 21.30
CA PRO A 409 15.47 -8.75 22.48
C PRO A 409 14.03 -9.24 22.64
N TYR A 410 13.05 -8.57 22.04
CA TYR A 410 11.64 -8.87 22.30
C TYR A 410 10.79 -8.90 21.05
N ASP A 411 9.98 -9.97 20.90
CA ASP A 411 8.92 -10.07 19.87
C ASP A 411 7.56 -9.86 20.52
N HIS A 412 6.80 -8.91 19.99
CA HIS A 412 5.45 -8.61 20.47
C HIS A 412 4.39 -9.61 19.97
N GLY A 413 4.80 -10.70 19.30
CA GLY A 413 3.92 -11.79 18.87
C GLY A 413 2.87 -11.43 17.80
N ALA A 414 2.91 -10.20 17.30
CA ALA A 414 1.91 -9.69 16.34
C ALA A 414 2.07 -10.27 14.93
N VAL A 415 3.23 -10.82 14.61
CA VAL A 415 3.59 -11.24 13.24
C VAL A 415 4.25 -12.62 13.24
N LYS A 416 3.51 -13.63 12.81
CA LYS A 416 3.97 -15.03 12.83
C LYS A 416 4.76 -15.47 11.60
N THR A 417 4.71 -14.70 10.51
CA THR A 417 5.38 -15.04 9.25
C THR A 417 6.20 -13.86 8.74
N ASP A 418 7.20 -14.12 7.89
CA ASP A 418 7.99 -13.09 7.24
C ASP A 418 7.39 -12.63 5.87
N PHE A 419 8.13 -11.79 5.12
CA PHE A 419 7.74 -11.33 3.80
C PHE A 419 7.53 -12.49 2.81
N CYS A 420 8.37 -13.52 2.86
CA CYS A 420 8.25 -14.70 2.01
C CYS A 420 7.15 -15.69 2.47
N GLY A 421 6.51 -15.43 3.62
CA GLY A 421 5.45 -16.24 4.19
C GLY A 421 5.93 -17.43 5.01
N ARG A 422 7.19 -17.44 5.36
CA ARG A 422 7.78 -18.47 6.21
C ARG A 422 7.49 -18.16 7.67
N ALA A 423 7.30 -19.19 8.49
CA ALA A 423 7.12 -19.00 9.93
C ALA A 423 8.39 -18.35 10.52
N ARG A 424 8.22 -17.35 11.39
CA ARG A 424 9.33 -16.72 12.10
C ARG A 424 9.91 -17.70 13.11
N GLY A 425 11.26 -17.73 13.19
CA GLY A 425 12.02 -18.56 14.12
C GLY A 425 11.98 -18.02 15.56
N LYS A 426 12.81 -18.64 16.43
CA LYS A 426 12.94 -18.23 17.84
C LYS A 426 13.75 -16.94 18.00
N ALA A 427 14.75 -16.72 17.15
CA ALA A 427 15.50 -15.47 17.13
C ALA A 427 14.65 -14.38 16.45
N ILE A 428 14.59 -13.19 17.06
CA ILE A 428 13.73 -12.11 16.59
C ILE A 428 14.55 -11.20 15.69
N PHE A 429 14.28 -11.27 14.40
CA PHE A 429 14.87 -10.37 13.42
C PHE A 429 13.90 -9.22 13.14
N PRO A 430 14.29 -7.97 13.34
CA PRO A 430 13.47 -6.84 12.91
C PRO A 430 13.37 -6.77 11.39
N GLY A 431 12.33 -6.09 10.90
CA GLY A 431 12.10 -5.97 9.48
C GLY A 431 11.28 -7.11 8.87
N ALA A 432 11.09 -7.02 7.55
CA ALA A 432 10.17 -7.89 6.82
C ALA A 432 10.68 -9.32 6.63
N ILE A 433 11.99 -9.55 6.71
CA ILE A 433 12.65 -10.80 6.41
C ILE A 433 13.13 -11.47 7.69
N ASP A 434 12.87 -12.78 7.82
CA ASP A 434 13.45 -13.61 8.88
C ASP A 434 14.66 -14.38 8.32
N PHE A 435 15.85 -14.02 8.77
CA PHE A 435 17.10 -14.61 8.31
C PHE A 435 17.36 -16.02 8.83
N SER A 436 16.67 -16.47 9.89
CA SER A 436 16.81 -17.82 10.43
C SER A 436 16.21 -18.89 9.54
N THR A 437 15.32 -18.52 8.63
CA THR A 437 14.53 -19.45 7.80
C THR A 437 15.07 -19.61 6.36
N GLY A 438 16.29 -19.11 6.12
CA GLY A 438 16.98 -19.19 4.82
C GLY A 438 16.73 -17.94 3.92
N PRO A 439 17.16 -17.97 2.66
CA PRO A 439 17.07 -16.84 1.77
C PRO A 439 15.60 -16.47 1.43
N CYS A 440 15.34 -15.17 1.36
CA CYS A 440 14.04 -14.61 0.96
C CYS A 440 14.28 -13.63 -0.19
N ASP A 441 13.95 -14.07 -1.41
CA ASP A 441 14.01 -13.20 -2.58
C ASP A 441 12.77 -12.30 -2.65
N VAL A 442 12.95 -11.05 -2.27
CA VAL A 442 11.89 -10.03 -2.29
C VAL A 442 11.47 -9.70 -3.72
N LEU A 443 12.41 -9.72 -4.66
CA LEU A 443 12.14 -9.43 -6.07
C LEU A 443 11.31 -10.53 -6.75
N ALA A 444 11.37 -11.76 -6.24
CA ALA A 444 10.55 -12.86 -6.75
C ALA A 444 9.05 -12.53 -6.73
N LEU A 445 8.60 -11.65 -5.83
CA LEU A 445 7.21 -11.18 -5.83
C LEU A 445 6.90 -10.40 -7.11
N ARG A 446 7.71 -9.39 -7.43
CA ARG A 446 7.58 -8.59 -8.64
C ARG A 446 7.72 -9.46 -9.90
N ASN A 447 8.80 -10.25 -9.96
CA ASN A 447 9.13 -11.05 -11.13
C ASN A 447 8.00 -12.01 -11.47
N ARG A 448 7.51 -12.80 -10.53
CA ARG A 448 6.37 -13.71 -10.76
C ARG A 448 5.12 -13.03 -11.30
N ILE A 449 4.86 -11.77 -10.90
CA ILE A 449 3.70 -11.05 -11.43
C ILE A 449 3.99 -10.61 -12.86
N LEU A 450 5.14 -9.97 -13.11
CA LEU A 450 5.46 -9.41 -14.43
C LEU A 450 5.72 -10.49 -15.51
N ASP A 451 6.37 -11.60 -15.15
CA ASP A 451 6.62 -12.73 -16.05
C ASP A 451 5.33 -13.32 -16.61
N ARG A 452 4.26 -13.37 -15.80
CA ARG A 452 2.94 -13.85 -16.23
C ARG A 452 2.39 -13.06 -17.41
N PHE A 453 2.77 -11.80 -17.55
CA PHE A 453 2.33 -10.89 -18.59
C PHE A 453 3.37 -10.68 -19.70
N GLY A 454 4.51 -11.39 -19.64
CA GLY A 454 5.60 -11.22 -20.60
C GLY A 454 6.28 -9.85 -20.50
N VAL A 455 6.28 -9.23 -19.32
CA VAL A 455 6.87 -7.90 -19.09
C VAL A 455 8.29 -8.08 -18.57
N GLY A 456 9.27 -7.61 -19.34
CA GLY A 456 10.67 -7.49 -18.91
C GLY A 456 10.85 -6.40 -17.84
N TYR A 457 11.90 -6.52 -16.98
CA TYR A 457 12.17 -5.61 -15.88
C TYR A 457 13.65 -5.24 -15.75
#